data_de6583550bf385610f715536e7b6cd9f
#
_entry.id   de6583550bf385610f715536e7b6cd9f
#
_cell.length_a   1.000
_cell.length_b   1.000
_cell.length_c   1.000
_cell.angle_alpha   90.00
_cell.angle_beta   90.00
_cell.angle_gamma   90.00
#
_symmetry.space_group_name_H-M   'P 1'
#
loop_
_entity.id
_entity.type
_entity.pdbx_description
1 polymer ?
#
loop_
_entity_poly.entity_id
_entity_poly.type
_entity_poly.pdbx_seq_one_letter_code
_entity_poly.pdbx_strand_id
1 'polypeptide(L)'
;MREISFDNLKKFLNKNNSSKNNQLVRSSVSKIIEDIKKNGDKAVLKYVKKFENKKATIDNLVIKPSTLKKAYESISKAQRQALTLAYKRIHYYHSRQVKKNYKFTDKLDTTYTVQWNPIENVGLYVPGGLASYPSTVLMTSIPAKIAGVKNIMISVPSKDGIVS
;
A
#
# COMPACT_ATOMS: atom_id res chain seq x y z
N MET A 1 -12.77 -14.73 26.35
CA MET A 1 -13.65 -13.77 25.65
C MET A 1 -14.39 -12.98 26.72
N ARG A 2 -14.36 -11.64 26.72
CA ARG A 2 -15.20 -10.83 27.64
C ARG A 2 -16.56 -10.64 26.97
N GLU A 3 -17.61 -11.13 27.60
CA GLU A 3 -18.97 -10.81 27.20
C GLU A 3 -19.27 -9.34 27.55
N ILE A 4 -19.72 -8.59 26.57
CA ILE A 4 -20.11 -7.19 26.75
C ILE A 4 -21.63 -7.11 26.51
N SER A 5 -22.38 -6.60 27.48
CA SER A 5 -23.81 -6.37 27.29
C SER A 5 -24.06 -5.34 26.19
N PHE A 6 -25.23 -5.43 25.53
CA PHE A 6 -25.59 -4.55 24.41
C PHE A 6 -25.49 -3.05 24.78
N ASP A 7 -25.88 -2.65 25.98
CA ASP A 7 -25.77 -1.27 26.46
C ASP A 7 -24.32 -0.82 26.65
N ASN A 8 -23.47 -1.71 27.13
CA ASN A 8 -22.03 -1.45 27.25
C ASN A 8 -21.35 -1.39 25.88
N LEU A 9 -21.78 -2.20 24.90
CA LEU A 9 -21.33 -2.11 23.53
C LEU A 9 -21.70 -0.77 22.90
N LYS A 10 -22.93 -0.30 23.09
CA LYS A 10 -23.40 1.00 22.60
C LYS A 10 -22.60 2.16 23.21
N LYS A 11 -22.34 2.12 24.51
CA LYS A 11 -21.48 3.10 25.20
C LYS A 11 -20.04 3.06 24.69
N PHE A 12 -19.48 1.86 24.47
CA PHE A 12 -18.14 1.66 23.91
C PHE A 12 -18.02 2.20 22.49
N LEU A 13 -18.99 1.92 21.62
CA LEU A 13 -19.03 2.43 20.24
C LEU A 13 -19.16 3.97 20.22
N ASN A 14 -20.00 4.54 21.07
CA ASN A 14 -20.16 5.99 21.18
C ASN A 14 -18.91 6.69 21.74
N LYS A 15 -18.20 6.07 22.67
CA LYS A 15 -16.95 6.57 23.23
C LYS A 15 -15.80 6.53 22.22
N ASN A 16 -15.76 5.53 21.35
CA ASN A 16 -14.76 5.39 20.29
C ASN A 16 -15.08 6.22 19.03
N ASN A 17 -16.32 6.68 18.87
CA ASN A 17 -16.71 7.69 17.88
C ASN A 17 -16.34 9.12 18.33
N SER A 18 -15.11 9.31 18.82
CA SER A 18 -14.65 10.65 19.18
C SER A 18 -14.44 11.50 17.92
N SER A 19 -15.52 12.09 17.42
CA SER A 19 -15.55 12.96 16.24
C SER A 19 -14.52 14.10 16.30
N LYS A 20 -14.18 14.59 17.48
CA LYS A 20 -13.18 15.64 17.69
C LYS A 20 -11.76 15.21 17.33
N ASN A 21 -11.30 14.03 17.78
CA ASN A 21 -9.96 13.52 17.42
C ASN A 21 -9.85 13.25 15.92
N ASN A 22 -10.89 12.69 15.31
CA ASN A 22 -10.93 12.47 13.87
C ASN A 22 -10.88 13.79 13.08
N GLN A 23 -11.50 14.86 13.57
CA GLN A 23 -11.51 16.16 12.91
C GLN A 23 -10.14 16.85 12.97
N LEU A 24 -9.42 16.77 14.09
CA LEU A 24 -8.05 17.28 14.23
C LEU A 24 -7.07 16.53 13.32
N VAL A 25 -7.17 15.20 13.28
CA VAL A 25 -6.34 14.37 12.40
C VAL A 25 -6.62 14.71 10.94
N ARG A 26 -7.89 14.79 10.53
CA ARG A 26 -8.28 15.17 9.16
C ARG A 26 -7.74 16.55 8.78
N SER A 27 -7.90 17.54 9.64
CA SER A 27 -7.37 18.89 9.39
C SER A 27 -5.85 18.89 9.22
N SER A 28 -5.12 18.13 10.05
CA SER A 28 -3.66 18.02 9.94
C SER A 28 -3.24 17.33 8.64
N VAL A 29 -3.90 16.25 8.27
CA VAL A 29 -3.63 15.51 7.02
C VAL A 29 -3.95 16.38 5.79
N SER A 30 -5.09 17.10 5.79
CA SER A 30 -5.44 18.01 4.69
C SER A 30 -4.37 19.08 4.47
N LYS A 31 -3.86 19.70 5.54
CA LYS A 31 -2.78 20.69 5.45
C LYS A 31 -1.50 20.10 4.82
N ILE A 32 -1.15 18.86 5.20
CA ILE A 32 0.02 18.18 4.62
C ILE A 32 -0.19 17.92 3.13
N ILE A 33 -1.38 17.45 2.74
CA ILE A 33 -1.71 17.18 1.34
C ILE A 33 -1.67 18.47 0.50
N GLU A 34 -2.24 19.56 1.02
CA GLU A 34 -2.22 20.86 0.35
C GLU A 34 -0.79 21.41 0.20
N ASP A 35 0.04 21.30 1.25
CA ASP A 35 1.43 21.70 1.19
C ASP A 35 2.21 20.88 0.14
N ILE A 36 2.00 19.57 0.08
CA ILE A 36 2.64 18.70 -0.91
C ILE A 36 2.17 19.03 -2.33
N LYS A 37 0.86 19.27 -2.53
CA LYS A 37 0.32 19.68 -3.84
C LYS A 37 0.93 20.98 -4.32
N LYS A 38 1.17 21.94 -3.43
CA LYS A 38 1.71 23.25 -3.76
C LYS A 38 3.24 23.25 -3.94
N ASN A 39 3.96 22.52 -3.09
CA ASN A 39 5.42 22.64 -2.96
C ASN A 39 6.17 21.36 -3.36
N GLY A 40 5.46 20.28 -3.80
CA GLY A 40 6.04 19.05 -4.33
C GLY A 40 7.06 18.40 -3.38
N ASP A 41 8.17 17.96 -3.94
CA ASP A 41 9.22 17.20 -3.23
C ASP A 41 9.82 17.96 -2.05
N LYS A 42 9.85 19.29 -2.08
CA LYS A 42 10.31 20.12 -0.95
C LYS A 42 9.43 19.90 0.28
N ALA A 43 8.12 19.85 0.09
CA ALA A 43 7.18 19.58 1.18
C ALA A 43 7.27 18.12 1.64
N VAL A 44 7.39 17.17 0.73
CA VAL A 44 7.61 15.75 1.09
C VAL A 44 8.84 15.63 1.99
N LEU A 45 9.96 16.18 1.57
CA LEU A 45 11.21 16.14 2.34
C LEU A 45 11.08 16.80 3.72
N LYS A 46 10.37 17.93 3.79
CA LYS A 46 10.05 18.62 5.07
C LYS A 46 9.34 17.70 6.04
N TYR A 47 8.32 16.98 5.58
CA TYR A 47 7.54 16.07 6.44
C TYR A 47 8.30 14.79 6.78
N VAL A 48 9.06 14.23 5.85
CA VAL A 48 9.94 13.07 6.14
C VAL A 48 10.97 13.43 7.19
N LYS A 49 11.61 14.60 7.10
CA LYS A 49 12.55 15.08 8.13
C LYS A 49 11.89 15.31 9.48
N LYS A 50 10.63 15.74 9.48
CA LYS A 50 9.88 15.99 10.71
C LYS A 50 9.45 14.72 11.42
N PHE A 51 9.03 13.69 10.68
CA PHE A 51 8.32 12.55 11.25
C PHE A 51 9.13 11.24 11.24
N GLU A 52 10.09 11.08 10.32
CA GLU A 52 10.76 9.79 10.11
C GLU A 52 12.29 9.88 10.19
N ASN A 53 12.92 10.69 9.32
CA ASN A 53 14.38 10.71 9.17
C ASN A 53 14.91 12.13 9.00
N LYS A 54 15.51 12.69 10.03
CA LYS A 54 16.09 14.04 10.01
C LYS A 54 17.20 14.23 8.95
N LYS A 55 17.85 13.14 8.54
CA LYS A 55 18.94 13.13 7.54
C LYS A 55 18.43 12.82 6.12
N ALA A 56 17.12 12.81 5.90
CA ALA A 56 16.54 12.55 4.58
C ALA A 56 16.98 13.60 3.56
N THR A 57 17.26 13.14 2.35
CA THR A 57 17.51 13.93 1.14
C THR A 57 16.65 13.38 0.02
N ILE A 58 16.41 14.15 -1.05
CA ILE A 58 15.65 13.66 -2.19
C ILE A 58 16.26 12.37 -2.74
N ASP A 59 17.58 12.30 -2.84
CA ASP A 59 18.31 11.16 -3.42
C ASP A 59 18.18 9.87 -2.60
N ASN A 60 17.92 9.97 -1.28
CA ASN A 60 17.80 8.80 -0.42
C ASN A 60 16.34 8.43 -0.07
N LEU A 61 15.35 9.14 -0.58
CA LEU A 61 13.95 8.76 -0.46
C LEU A 61 13.61 7.52 -1.28
N VAL A 62 14.29 7.35 -2.42
CA VAL A 62 14.07 6.19 -3.29
C VAL A 62 15.10 5.12 -2.99
N ILE A 63 14.62 3.95 -2.58
CA ILE A 63 15.47 2.79 -2.31
C ILE A 63 15.94 2.19 -3.63
N LYS A 64 17.26 2.12 -3.82
CA LYS A 64 17.86 1.57 -5.04
C LYS A 64 17.63 0.06 -5.14
N PRO A 65 17.41 -0.50 -6.34
CA PRO A 65 17.25 -1.95 -6.53
C PRO A 65 18.40 -2.79 -5.97
N SER A 66 19.63 -2.26 -6.01
CA SER A 66 20.81 -2.93 -5.40
C SER A 66 20.69 -3.08 -3.89
N THR A 67 20.08 -2.12 -3.20
CA THR A 67 19.82 -2.18 -1.75
C THR A 67 18.76 -3.24 -1.44
N LEU A 68 17.70 -3.30 -2.24
CA LEU A 68 16.65 -4.33 -2.09
C LEU A 68 17.23 -5.74 -2.32
N LYS A 69 18.11 -5.89 -3.33
CA LYS A 69 18.79 -7.16 -3.59
C LYS A 69 19.64 -7.60 -2.40
N LYS A 70 20.49 -6.71 -1.86
CA LYS A 70 21.29 -7.01 -0.67
C LYS A 70 20.45 -7.38 0.54
N ALA A 71 19.33 -6.68 0.77
CA ALA A 71 18.41 -7.01 1.85
C ALA A 71 17.80 -8.41 1.66
N TYR A 72 17.39 -8.77 0.46
CA TYR A 72 16.89 -10.12 0.16
C TYR A 72 17.96 -11.20 0.36
N GLU A 73 19.20 -10.91 0.02
CA GLU A 73 20.35 -11.83 0.21
C GLU A 73 20.73 -12.00 1.67
N SER A 74 20.44 -11.00 2.53
CA SER A 74 20.80 -11.03 3.97
C SER A 74 19.84 -11.83 4.83
N ILE A 75 18.59 -12.07 4.39
CA ILE A 75 17.62 -12.85 5.16
C ILE A 75 17.94 -14.34 5.12
N SER A 76 17.52 -15.09 6.15
CA SER A 76 17.78 -16.52 6.25
C SER A 76 17.15 -17.33 5.13
N LYS A 77 17.69 -18.53 4.87
CA LYS A 77 17.10 -19.49 3.91
C LYS A 77 15.65 -19.80 4.23
N ALA A 78 15.32 -19.97 5.51
CA ALA A 78 13.95 -20.25 5.96
C ALA A 78 13.00 -19.08 5.64
N GLN A 79 13.42 -17.84 5.89
CA GLN A 79 12.63 -16.65 5.55
C GLN A 79 12.41 -16.53 4.03
N ARG A 80 13.44 -16.76 3.22
CA ARG A 80 13.30 -16.76 1.75
C ARG A 80 12.32 -17.83 1.27
N GLN A 81 12.39 -19.03 1.84
CA GLN A 81 11.44 -20.11 1.50
C GLN A 81 10.01 -19.75 1.86
N ALA A 82 9.78 -19.18 3.06
CA ALA A 82 8.46 -18.74 3.50
C ALA A 82 7.89 -17.63 2.58
N LEU A 83 8.67 -16.61 2.25
CA LEU A 83 8.28 -15.54 1.33
C LEU A 83 7.98 -16.08 -0.08
N THR A 84 8.81 -17.02 -0.57
CA THR A 84 8.60 -17.64 -1.87
C THR A 84 7.32 -18.47 -1.90
N LEU A 85 7.03 -19.21 -0.84
CA LEU A 85 5.78 -19.97 -0.72
C LEU A 85 4.56 -19.04 -0.69
N ALA A 86 4.62 -17.98 0.11
CA ALA A 86 3.56 -16.97 0.18
C ALA A 86 3.33 -16.32 -1.20
N TYR A 87 4.41 -15.89 -1.88
CA TYR A 87 4.34 -15.36 -3.24
C TYR A 87 3.62 -16.32 -4.19
N LYS A 88 4.04 -17.60 -4.24
CA LYS A 88 3.44 -18.60 -5.14
C LYS A 88 1.95 -18.78 -4.89
N ARG A 89 1.53 -18.84 -3.63
CA ARG A 89 0.10 -19.01 -3.26
C ARG A 89 -0.74 -17.80 -3.62
N ILE A 90 -0.27 -16.59 -3.32
CA ILE A 90 -0.97 -15.35 -3.65
C ILE A 90 -1.05 -15.18 -5.17
N HIS A 91 0.05 -15.41 -5.89
CA HIS A 91 0.09 -15.35 -7.35
C HIS A 91 -0.87 -16.36 -7.97
N TYR A 92 -0.86 -17.61 -7.50
CA TYR A 92 -1.76 -18.66 -7.99
C TYR A 92 -3.24 -18.29 -7.84
N TYR A 93 -3.62 -17.71 -6.69
CA TYR A 93 -4.99 -17.26 -6.45
C TYR A 93 -5.39 -16.11 -7.37
N HIS A 94 -4.60 -15.04 -7.41
CA HIS A 94 -4.95 -13.85 -8.16
C HIS A 94 -4.85 -14.01 -9.67
N SER A 95 -3.99 -14.90 -10.19
CA SER A 95 -3.93 -15.20 -11.62
C SER A 95 -5.26 -15.72 -12.19
N ARG A 96 -6.11 -16.31 -11.35
CA ARG A 96 -7.44 -16.79 -11.76
C ARG A 96 -8.51 -15.72 -11.74
N GLN A 97 -8.23 -14.56 -11.19
CA GLN A 97 -9.17 -13.45 -11.11
C GLN A 97 -9.07 -12.50 -12.32
N VAL A 98 -8.07 -12.67 -13.16
CA VAL A 98 -7.87 -11.83 -14.35
C VAL A 98 -9.05 -11.99 -15.29
N LYS A 99 -9.73 -10.89 -15.54
CA LYS A 99 -10.84 -10.83 -16.48
C LYS A 99 -10.30 -10.79 -17.92
N LYS A 100 -10.99 -11.48 -18.84
CA LYS A 100 -10.69 -11.41 -20.26
C LYS A 100 -11.60 -10.39 -20.94
N ASN A 101 -11.05 -9.67 -21.89
CA ASN A 101 -11.84 -8.85 -22.80
C ASN A 101 -12.68 -9.77 -23.68
N TYR A 102 -13.91 -9.36 -23.96
CA TYR A 102 -14.76 -10.08 -24.88
C TYR A 102 -15.61 -9.12 -25.72
N LYS A 103 -16.02 -9.61 -26.88
CA LYS A 103 -16.82 -8.89 -27.86
C LYS A 103 -17.91 -9.84 -28.37
N PHE A 104 -19.12 -9.31 -28.53
CA PHE A 104 -20.22 -10.04 -29.13
C PHE A 104 -21.11 -9.09 -29.94
N THR A 105 -21.81 -9.64 -30.95
CA THR A 105 -22.74 -8.90 -31.81
C THR A 105 -24.11 -9.50 -31.62
N ASP A 106 -25.12 -8.65 -31.48
CA ASP A 106 -26.51 -9.07 -31.35
C ASP A 106 -27.19 -9.31 -32.74
N LYS A 107 -28.45 -9.68 -32.71
CA LYS A 107 -29.23 -9.97 -33.93
C LYS A 107 -29.56 -8.73 -34.80
N LEU A 108 -29.31 -7.54 -34.28
CA LEU A 108 -29.47 -6.25 -34.95
C LEU A 108 -28.14 -5.66 -35.42
N ASP A 109 -27.12 -6.49 -35.53
CA ASP A 109 -25.72 -6.12 -35.90
C ASP A 109 -25.05 -5.09 -34.99
N THR A 110 -25.58 -4.92 -33.76
CA THR A 110 -24.94 -4.07 -32.77
C THR A 110 -23.81 -4.83 -32.06
N THR A 111 -22.64 -4.27 -32.11
CA THR A 111 -21.46 -4.88 -31.48
C THR A 111 -21.19 -4.29 -30.09
N TYR A 112 -21.09 -5.16 -29.11
CA TYR A 112 -20.74 -4.86 -27.72
C TYR A 112 -19.32 -5.33 -27.42
N THR A 113 -18.57 -4.49 -26.70
CA THR A 113 -17.21 -4.83 -26.28
C THR A 113 -17.05 -4.55 -24.78
N VAL A 114 -16.53 -5.52 -24.04
CA VAL A 114 -16.13 -5.35 -22.65
C VAL A 114 -14.61 -5.39 -22.56
N GLN A 115 -14.04 -4.32 -22.04
CA GLN A 115 -12.59 -4.16 -21.88
C GLN A 115 -12.21 -4.00 -20.41
N TRP A 116 -11.19 -4.74 -20.01
CA TRP A 116 -10.57 -4.64 -18.70
C TRP A 116 -9.14 -4.13 -18.90
N ASN A 117 -8.90 -2.90 -18.50
CA ASN A 117 -7.60 -2.28 -18.62
C ASN A 117 -7.01 -2.04 -17.23
N PRO A 118 -5.71 -2.33 -17.01
CA PRO A 118 -5.07 -1.97 -15.76
C PRO A 118 -4.95 -0.45 -15.62
N ILE A 119 -4.92 0.03 -14.39
CA ILE A 119 -4.42 1.39 -14.11
C ILE A 119 -2.93 1.44 -14.48
N GLU A 120 -2.48 2.56 -15.01
CA GLU A 120 -1.09 2.68 -15.47
C GLU A 120 -0.11 2.78 -14.30
N ASN A 121 -0.45 3.57 -13.31
CA ASN A 121 0.39 3.84 -12.15
C ASN A 121 -0.36 3.55 -10.85
N VAL A 122 0.27 2.87 -9.90
CA VAL A 122 -0.31 2.61 -8.58
C VAL A 122 0.69 2.90 -7.48
N GLY A 123 0.23 3.62 -6.45
CA GLY A 123 0.93 3.79 -5.19
C GLY A 123 0.40 2.80 -4.15
N LEU A 124 1.28 2.03 -3.54
CA LEU A 124 0.97 1.09 -2.48
C LEU A 124 1.54 1.61 -1.17
N TYR A 125 0.70 1.80 -0.17
CA TYR A 125 1.16 2.13 1.18
C TYR A 125 1.27 0.85 2.02
N VAL A 126 2.46 0.63 2.57
CA VAL A 126 2.72 -0.47 3.49
C VAL A 126 2.93 0.12 4.88
N PRO A 127 2.09 -0.21 5.86
CA PRO A 127 2.28 0.26 7.22
C PRO A 127 3.61 -0.22 7.79
N GLY A 128 4.18 0.54 8.71
CA GLY A 128 5.43 0.22 9.40
C GLY A 128 5.39 0.74 10.82
N GLY A 129 6.53 0.69 11.51
CA GLY A 129 6.69 1.18 12.88
C GLY A 129 7.06 0.06 13.83
N LEU A 130 6.14 -0.48 14.62
CA LEU A 130 6.44 -1.53 15.63
C LEU A 130 6.71 -2.90 15.04
N ALA A 131 6.24 -3.18 13.83
CA ALA A 131 6.44 -4.45 13.13
C ALA A 131 6.67 -4.22 11.64
N SER A 132 7.32 -5.19 10.97
CA SER A 132 7.40 -5.26 9.52
C SER A 132 6.22 -6.04 8.95
N TYR A 133 5.72 -5.61 7.79
CA TYR A 133 4.54 -6.18 7.15
C TYR A 133 4.85 -6.72 5.73
N PRO A 134 5.69 -7.74 5.59
CA PRO A 134 6.01 -8.32 4.29
C PRO A 134 4.79 -8.91 3.59
N SER A 135 3.80 -9.38 4.36
CA SER A 135 2.52 -9.85 3.82
C SER A 135 1.77 -8.75 3.07
N THR A 136 1.74 -7.52 3.59
CA THR A 136 1.08 -6.39 2.92
C THR A 136 1.76 -6.08 1.58
N VAL A 137 3.10 -6.10 1.53
CA VAL A 137 3.84 -5.94 0.27
C VAL A 137 3.40 -6.98 -0.75
N LEU A 138 3.40 -8.27 -0.37
CA LEU A 138 3.02 -9.35 -1.28
C LEU A 138 1.55 -9.26 -1.71
N MET A 139 0.64 -9.02 -0.76
CA MET A 139 -0.81 -9.01 -1.02
C MET A 139 -1.28 -7.80 -1.83
N THR A 140 -0.51 -6.74 -1.89
CA THR A 140 -0.86 -5.54 -2.69
C THR A 140 -0.11 -5.50 -4.02
N SER A 141 1.18 -5.83 -4.03
CA SER A 141 2.01 -5.74 -5.25
C SER A 141 1.77 -6.89 -6.24
N ILE A 142 1.51 -8.11 -5.76
CA ILE A 142 1.28 -9.25 -6.64
C ILE A 142 0.00 -9.09 -7.47
N PRO A 143 -1.17 -8.75 -6.89
CA PRO A 143 -2.37 -8.47 -7.67
C PRO A 143 -2.19 -7.32 -8.67
N ALA A 144 -1.51 -6.23 -8.26
CA ALA A 144 -1.23 -5.12 -9.16
C ALA A 144 -0.41 -5.56 -10.38
N LYS A 145 0.63 -6.37 -10.13
CA LYS A 145 1.47 -6.92 -11.21
C LYS A 145 0.69 -7.87 -12.13
N ILE A 146 -0.13 -8.75 -11.57
CA ILE A 146 -0.98 -9.68 -12.32
C ILE A 146 -2.02 -8.93 -13.16
N ALA A 147 -2.58 -7.84 -12.64
CA ALA A 147 -3.50 -6.98 -13.38
C ALA A 147 -2.85 -6.24 -14.55
N GLY A 148 -1.51 -6.23 -14.65
CA GLY A 148 -0.77 -5.57 -15.72
C GLY A 148 -0.41 -4.12 -15.45
N VAL A 149 -0.44 -3.67 -14.19
CA VAL A 149 0.00 -2.32 -13.81
C VAL A 149 1.47 -2.13 -14.19
N LYS A 150 1.77 -1.06 -14.94
CA LYS A 150 3.13 -0.79 -15.44
C LYS A 150 4.05 -0.28 -14.34
N ASN A 151 3.60 0.72 -13.59
CA ASN A 151 4.40 1.39 -12.57
C ASN A 151 3.80 1.14 -11.18
N ILE A 152 4.51 0.40 -10.36
CA ILE A 152 4.11 0.10 -8.98
C ILE A 152 5.12 0.77 -8.05
N MET A 153 4.65 1.77 -7.30
CA MET A 153 5.43 2.47 -6.29
C MET A 153 5.00 2.02 -4.90
N ILE A 154 5.95 1.63 -4.07
CA ILE A 154 5.68 1.20 -2.70
C ILE A 154 6.22 2.26 -1.75
N SER A 155 5.34 2.83 -0.91
CA SER A 155 5.71 3.72 0.17
C SER A 155 5.64 2.96 1.49
N VAL A 156 6.70 3.04 2.27
CA VAL A 156 6.81 2.40 3.58
C VAL A 156 7.50 3.38 4.54
N PRO A 157 7.02 3.53 5.79
CA PRO A 157 7.72 4.32 6.79
C PRO A 157 9.11 3.76 7.07
N SER A 158 10.08 4.65 7.26
CA SER A 158 11.43 4.28 7.65
C SER A 158 11.78 4.92 8.99
N LYS A 159 12.40 4.16 9.88
CA LYS A 159 12.99 4.73 11.10
C LYS A 159 14.45 5.02 10.82
N ASP A 160 14.84 6.29 10.92
CA ASP A 160 16.22 6.74 10.67
C ASP A 160 16.77 6.33 9.28
N GLY A 161 15.88 6.21 8.28
CA GLY A 161 16.23 5.82 6.92
C GLY A 161 16.39 4.30 6.72
N ILE A 162 16.10 3.50 7.74
CA ILE A 162 16.13 2.02 7.65
C ILE A 162 14.72 1.51 7.42
N VAL A 163 14.56 0.77 6.33
CA VAL A 163 13.36 0.01 6.02
C VAL A 163 13.58 -1.44 6.45
N SER A 164 12.66 -1.98 7.24
CA SER A 164 12.73 -3.38 7.71
C SER A 164 12.36 -4.37 6.63
#